data_e864f96e944c7aafc481f0a9bb05a4ea
#
_entry.id   e864f96e944c7aafc481f0a9bb05a4ea
#
_cell.length_a   1.000
_cell.length_b   1.000
_cell.length_c   1.000
_cell.angle_alpha   90.00
_cell.angle_beta   90.00
_cell.angle_gamma   90.00
#
_symmetry.space_group_name_H-M   'P 1'
#
loop_
_entity.id
_entity.type
_entity.pdbx_description
1 polymer ?
#
loop_
_entity_poly.entity_id
_entity_poly.type
_entity_poly.pdbx_seq_one_letter_code
_entity_poly.pdbx_strand_id
1 'polypeptide(L)'
;NSTLGITDKPTVGYTDLSLEANKVSCLGRTVGLDMQTGLPSSIDSWGHELLSSPVRFIIRTDAGDKKLNGTLVPSGQSGGKISATWKAEDADLLLTCQGTMEFDGWINYVYSLSPKKDLQIKDIRLEIPMLTDAAPYFMGLGLPGQETPVNYAGGWETQGKTVHDYAVSIPTSKSTSWLWPFDSFWCGSEKAGIHCELRGATYTGPLLNLYRPAYPDSWYNNGKG
;
A
#
# COMPACT_ATOMS: atom_id res chain seq x y z
N ASN A 1 4.21 25.18 -19.30
CA ASN A 1 3.65 24.45 -18.15
C ASN A 1 3.02 25.46 -17.20
N SER A 2 1.76 25.27 -16.83
CA SER A 2 1.07 26.10 -15.85
C SER A 2 1.47 25.70 -14.45
N THR A 3 1.66 26.66 -13.56
CA THR A 3 1.81 26.45 -12.11
C THR A 3 0.49 26.68 -11.38
N LEU A 4 -0.61 26.84 -12.11
CA LEU A 4 -1.93 27.05 -11.55
C LEU A 4 -2.35 25.80 -10.74
N GLY A 5 -2.73 25.99 -9.48
CA GLY A 5 -3.11 24.91 -8.57
C GLY A 5 -1.95 24.27 -7.81
N ILE A 6 -0.70 24.59 -8.13
CA ILE A 6 0.46 24.14 -7.36
C ILE A 6 0.62 25.10 -6.19
N THR A 7 0.29 24.66 -5.00
CA THR A 7 0.39 25.46 -3.77
C THR A 7 0.74 24.59 -2.58
N ASP A 8 1.51 25.13 -1.65
CA ASP A 8 1.83 24.49 -0.37
C ASP A 8 0.81 24.85 0.74
N LYS A 9 -0.34 25.37 0.35
CA LYS A 9 -1.45 25.72 1.26
C LYS A 9 -2.67 24.89 0.96
N PRO A 10 -3.46 24.54 1.97
CA PRO A 10 -4.75 23.92 1.76
C PRO A 10 -5.68 24.77 0.89
N THR A 11 -6.54 24.14 0.14
CA THR A 11 -7.62 24.81 -0.56
C THR A 11 -8.72 25.21 0.40
N VAL A 12 -9.59 26.13 -0.03
CA VAL A 12 -10.72 26.58 0.78
C VAL A 12 -11.60 25.40 1.20
N GLY A 13 -11.89 25.32 2.50
CA GLY A 13 -12.66 24.23 3.11
C GLY A 13 -11.82 23.17 3.80
N TYR A 14 -10.50 23.18 3.59
CA TYR A 14 -9.58 22.32 4.32
C TYR A 14 -8.80 23.10 5.39
N THR A 15 -8.23 22.37 6.35
CA THR A 15 -7.38 22.92 7.41
C THR A 15 -5.91 22.63 7.11
N ASP A 16 -5.03 23.42 7.69
CA ASP A 16 -3.61 23.13 7.68
C ASP A 16 -3.32 21.76 8.31
N LEU A 17 -2.33 21.06 7.75
CA LEU A 17 -1.79 19.87 8.37
C LEU A 17 -1.10 20.22 9.69
N SER A 18 -1.32 19.40 10.70
CA SER A 18 -0.58 19.47 11.95
C SER A 18 0.22 18.18 12.16
N LEU A 19 1.41 18.34 12.74
CA LEU A 19 2.26 17.23 13.17
C LEU A 19 2.51 17.36 14.67
N GLU A 20 2.01 16.41 15.43
CA GLU A 20 2.20 16.32 16.89
C GLU A 20 2.81 14.95 17.23
N ALA A 21 4.04 14.96 17.73
CA ALA A 21 4.82 13.74 17.94
C ALA A 21 4.92 12.90 16.63
N ASN A 22 4.24 11.78 16.57
CA ASN A 22 4.19 10.91 15.40
C ASN A 22 2.81 10.87 14.72
N LYS A 23 1.95 11.87 14.98
CA LYS A 23 0.61 11.94 14.40
C LYS A 23 0.51 13.12 13.43
N VAL A 24 0.08 12.85 12.23
CA VAL A 24 -0.25 13.86 11.22
C VAL A 24 -1.77 13.95 11.13
N SER A 25 -2.29 15.16 11.31
CA SER A 25 -3.74 15.40 11.24
C SER A 25 -4.09 16.41 10.16
N CYS A 26 -5.19 16.18 9.50
CA CYS A 26 -5.88 17.08 8.58
C CYS A 26 -7.38 17.05 8.88
N LEU A 27 -8.19 17.76 8.08
CA LEU A 27 -9.63 17.85 8.30
C LEU A 27 -10.28 16.45 8.43
N GLY A 28 -10.72 16.11 9.64
CA GLY A 28 -11.42 14.87 9.95
C GLY A 28 -10.58 13.60 9.92
N ARG A 29 -9.26 13.70 9.76
CA ARG A 29 -8.37 12.53 9.69
C ARG A 29 -7.13 12.71 10.55
N THR A 30 -6.68 11.59 11.14
CA THR A 30 -5.41 11.52 11.86
C THR A 30 -4.68 10.22 11.49
N VAL A 31 -3.43 10.35 11.10
CA VAL A 31 -2.56 9.21 10.78
C VAL A 31 -1.42 9.16 11.78
N GLY A 32 -1.38 8.11 12.58
CA GLY A 32 -0.24 7.78 13.41
C GLY A 32 0.85 7.12 12.57
N LEU A 33 2.11 7.50 12.76
CA LEU A 33 3.24 6.91 12.07
C LEU A 33 4.04 6.00 12.99
N ASP A 34 4.42 4.86 12.50
CA ASP A 34 5.43 4.02 13.15
C ASP A 34 6.81 4.61 12.88
N MET A 35 7.50 4.98 13.92
CA MET A 35 8.80 5.65 13.81
C MET A 35 9.93 4.73 13.32
N GLN A 36 9.73 3.42 13.36
CA GLN A 36 10.71 2.44 12.88
C GLN A 36 10.53 2.09 11.41
N THR A 37 9.32 2.26 10.87
CA THR A 37 9.00 1.88 9.48
C THR A 37 8.54 3.05 8.63
N GLY A 38 8.13 4.16 9.23
CA GLY A 38 7.56 5.30 8.53
C GLY A 38 6.14 5.08 7.99
N LEU A 39 5.58 3.88 8.20
CA LEU A 39 4.25 3.51 7.73
C LEU A 39 3.17 3.87 8.76
N PRO A 40 1.90 3.94 8.35
CA PRO A 40 0.80 4.17 9.28
C PRO A 40 0.72 3.09 10.37
N SER A 41 0.71 3.50 11.62
CA SER A 41 0.43 2.66 12.78
C SER A 41 -1.04 2.72 13.19
N SER A 42 -1.73 3.80 12.82
CA SER A 42 -3.17 4.00 12.97
C SER A 42 -3.67 4.94 11.89
N ILE A 43 -4.91 4.80 11.48
CA ILE A 43 -5.62 5.72 10.58
C ILE A 43 -7.02 5.94 11.13
N ASP A 44 -7.24 7.11 11.69
CA ASP A 44 -8.58 7.54 12.10
C ASP A 44 -9.19 8.44 11.03
N SER A 45 -10.42 8.20 10.68
CA SER A 45 -11.21 9.05 9.78
C SER A 45 -12.56 9.35 10.43
N TRP A 46 -12.75 10.61 10.85
CA TRP A 46 -13.96 11.07 11.51
C TRP A 46 -14.35 10.26 12.75
N GLY A 47 -13.36 9.87 13.55
CA GLY A 47 -13.55 9.07 14.75
C GLY A 47 -13.70 7.56 14.51
N HIS A 48 -13.40 7.09 13.29
CA HIS A 48 -13.40 5.68 12.94
C HIS A 48 -11.96 5.22 12.67
N GLU A 49 -11.39 4.43 13.59
CA GLU A 49 -10.11 3.76 13.37
C GLU A 49 -10.28 2.69 12.27
N LEU A 50 -9.36 2.66 11.33
CA LEU A 50 -9.38 1.73 10.20
C LEU A 50 -8.46 0.53 10.38
N LEU A 51 -7.34 0.69 11.09
CA LEU A 51 -6.32 -0.34 11.19
C LEU A 51 -6.48 -1.18 12.46
N SER A 52 -6.33 -2.49 12.31
CA SER A 52 -6.25 -3.44 13.45
C SER A 52 -4.83 -3.56 14.01
N SER A 53 -3.83 -3.24 13.21
CA SER A 53 -2.41 -3.18 13.58
C SER A 53 -1.64 -2.35 12.55
N PRO A 54 -0.38 -1.94 12.82
CA PRO A 54 0.41 -1.14 11.90
C PRO A 54 0.55 -1.76 10.51
N VAL A 55 0.56 -0.90 9.50
CA VAL A 55 0.90 -1.27 8.12
C VAL A 55 2.34 -1.78 8.07
N ARG A 56 2.60 -2.83 7.28
CA ARG A 56 3.89 -3.49 7.21
C ARG A 56 4.35 -3.69 5.78
N PHE A 57 5.61 -3.41 5.53
CA PHE A 57 6.29 -3.78 4.29
C PHE A 57 7.18 -4.99 4.56
N ILE A 58 6.88 -6.11 3.94
CA ILE A 58 7.51 -7.40 4.21
C ILE A 58 8.38 -7.80 3.02
N ILE A 59 9.62 -8.17 3.32
CA ILE A 59 10.53 -8.79 2.36
C ILE A 59 10.87 -10.18 2.89
N ARG A 60 10.41 -11.22 2.21
CA ARG A 60 10.67 -12.62 2.57
C ARG A 60 11.81 -13.21 1.76
N THR A 61 12.74 -13.85 2.46
CA THR A 61 13.86 -14.59 1.90
C THR A 61 13.80 -16.04 2.36
N ASP A 62 14.79 -16.87 1.94
CA ASP A 62 14.93 -18.22 2.46
C ASP A 62 15.16 -18.28 3.97
N ALA A 63 15.78 -17.26 4.54
CA ALA A 63 16.00 -17.13 5.97
C ALA A 63 14.79 -16.61 6.76
N GLY A 64 13.66 -16.34 6.09
CA GLY A 64 12.44 -15.78 6.67
C GLY A 64 12.23 -14.31 6.32
N ASP A 65 11.32 -13.67 7.05
CA ASP A 65 10.98 -12.27 6.86
C ASP A 65 12.10 -11.36 7.39
N LYS A 66 12.57 -10.46 6.56
CA LYS A 66 13.57 -9.46 6.97
C LYS A 66 12.93 -8.42 7.89
N LYS A 67 13.54 -8.23 9.05
CA LYS A 67 13.19 -7.16 9.99
C LYS A 67 14.09 -5.97 9.72
N LEU A 68 13.55 -4.97 9.04
CA LEU A 68 14.25 -3.74 8.73
C LEU A 68 13.72 -2.64 9.65
N ASN A 69 14.52 -2.30 10.63
CA ASN A 69 14.24 -1.18 11.51
C ASN A 69 15.05 0.02 11.02
N GLY A 70 14.38 1.10 10.76
CA GLY A 70 15.00 2.31 10.28
C GLY A 70 14.72 3.49 11.18
N THR A 71 15.03 4.66 10.66
CA THR A 71 14.77 5.93 11.32
C THR A 71 13.95 6.80 10.40
N LEU A 72 12.84 7.33 10.91
CA LEU A 72 12.01 8.30 10.23
C LEU A 72 12.58 9.70 10.50
N VAL A 73 12.86 10.45 9.44
CA VAL A 73 13.38 11.81 9.53
C VAL A 73 12.43 12.74 8.77
N PRO A 74 11.83 13.73 9.44
CA PRO A 74 11.06 14.77 8.76
C PRO A 74 11.92 15.47 7.71
N SER A 75 11.36 15.69 6.52
CA SER A 75 12.08 16.31 5.39
C SER A 75 11.43 17.59 4.87
N GLY A 76 10.22 17.92 5.31
CA GLY A 76 9.53 19.15 4.96
C GLY A 76 8.16 19.24 5.61
N GLN A 77 7.77 20.49 5.91
CA GLN A 77 6.44 20.79 6.45
C GLN A 77 5.93 22.13 5.95
N SER A 78 4.69 22.15 5.51
CA SER A 78 3.90 23.34 5.21
C SER A 78 2.46 23.11 5.66
N GLY A 79 1.58 24.09 5.56
CA GLY A 79 0.16 23.91 5.85
C GLY A 79 -0.50 22.86 4.95
N GLY A 80 -0.08 22.77 3.71
CA GLY A 80 -0.66 21.85 2.73
C GLY A 80 0.02 20.50 2.61
N LYS A 81 1.24 20.33 3.19
CA LYS A 81 2.06 19.16 2.94
C LYS A 81 3.04 18.86 4.05
N ILE A 82 3.14 17.60 4.43
CA ILE A 82 4.18 17.10 5.34
C ILE A 82 4.92 15.96 4.64
N SER A 83 6.25 15.99 4.71
CA SER A 83 7.11 14.98 4.10
C SER A 83 8.12 14.43 5.10
N ALA A 84 8.41 13.14 4.97
CA ALA A 84 9.43 12.48 5.76
C ALA A 84 10.17 11.44 4.91
N THR A 85 11.39 11.13 5.31
CA THR A 85 12.18 10.04 4.73
C THR A 85 12.46 9.00 5.79
N TRP A 86 12.48 7.75 5.36
CA TRP A 86 12.84 6.63 6.19
C TRP A 86 13.92 5.80 5.49
N LYS A 87 14.87 5.32 6.26
CA LYS A 87 15.96 4.49 5.76
C LYS A 87 16.21 3.34 6.72
N ALA A 88 16.25 2.13 6.20
CA ALA A 88 16.71 0.95 6.91
C ALA A 88 17.71 0.16 6.07
N GLU A 89 18.68 -0.43 6.73
CA GLU A 89 19.83 -1.08 6.08
C GLU A 89 20.30 -2.25 6.91
N ASP A 90 20.58 -3.36 6.23
CA ASP A 90 21.28 -4.50 6.81
C ASP A 90 22.48 -4.91 5.92
N ALA A 91 23.07 -6.08 6.17
CA ALA A 91 24.18 -6.59 5.38
C ALA A 91 23.83 -6.92 3.93
N ASP A 92 22.55 -7.14 3.65
CA ASP A 92 22.07 -7.68 2.38
C ASP A 92 21.45 -6.60 1.48
N LEU A 93 20.78 -5.62 2.07
CA LEU A 93 20.01 -4.65 1.31
C LEU A 93 19.87 -3.31 2.04
N LEU A 94 19.53 -2.29 1.27
CA LEU A 94 19.09 -0.97 1.70
C LEU A 94 17.65 -0.78 1.22
N LEU A 95 16.77 -0.41 2.13
CA LEU A 95 15.41 0.04 1.84
C LEU A 95 15.29 1.50 2.24
N THR A 96 14.82 2.31 1.31
CA THR A 96 14.47 3.71 1.57
C THR A 96 13.01 3.95 1.25
N CYS A 97 12.39 4.86 1.97
CA CYS A 97 11.03 5.29 1.72
C CYS A 97 10.95 6.81 1.85
N GLN A 98 10.29 7.44 0.90
CA GLN A 98 9.87 8.83 0.99
C GLN A 98 8.36 8.85 1.16
N GLY A 99 7.89 9.41 2.26
CA GLY A 99 6.48 9.57 2.56
C GLY A 99 6.09 11.05 2.45
N THR A 100 4.91 11.29 1.90
CA THR A 100 4.32 12.63 1.83
C THR A 100 2.84 12.52 2.12
N MET A 101 2.32 13.36 3.01
CA MET A 101 0.89 13.51 3.25
C MET A 101 0.45 14.91 2.85
N GLU A 102 -0.68 15.01 2.14
CA GLU A 102 -1.29 16.26 1.72
C GLU A 102 -2.54 16.57 2.54
N PHE A 103 -2.96 17.82 2.51
CA PHE A 103 -4.04 18.35 3.36
C PHE A 103 -5.40 17.66 3.15
N ASP A 104 -5.61 16.99 2.03
CA ASP A 104 -6.82 16.22 1.71
C ASP A 104 -6.78 14.77 2.23
N GLY A 105 -5.67 14.39 2.87
CA GLY A 105 -5.43 13.04 3.39
C GLY A 105 -4.81 12.09 2.39
N TRP A 106 -4.40 12.57 1.21
CA TRP A 106 -3.61 11.78 0.28
C TRP A 106 -2.23 11.50 0.85
N ILE A 107 -1.83 10.23 0.87
CA ILE A 107 -0.51 9.81 1.31
C ILE A 107 0.20 9.11 0.15
N ASN A 108 1.36 9.61 -0.19
CA ASN A 108 2.22 9.00 -1.20
C ASN A 108 3.47 8.40 -0.56
N TYR A 109 3.76 7.14 -0.86
CA TYR A 109 4.97 6.46 -0.45
C TYR A 109 5.77 6.02 -1.67
N VAL A 110 7.03 6.42 -1.72
CA VAL A 110 7.98 5.98 -2.74
C VAL A 110 9.04 5.09 -2.09
N TYR A 111 9.00 3.81 -2.40
CA TYR A 111 9.95 2.83 -1.93
C TYR A 111 11.05 2.57 -2.95
N SER A 112 12.28 2.47 -2.47
CA SER A 112 13.43 2.02 -3.25
C SER A 112 14.15 0.91 -2.50
N LEU A 113 14.23 -0.25 -3.12
CA LEU A 113 14.95 -1.41 -2.63
C LEU A 113 16.24 -1.59 -3.42
N SER A 114 17.36 -1.51 -2.73
CA SER A 114 18.70 -1.64 -3.32
C SER A 114 19.42 -2.84 -2.70
N PRO A 115 19.53 -3.96 -3.39
CA PRO A 115 20.31 -5.09 -2.91
C PRO A 115 21.81 -4.75 -2.93
N LYS A 116 22.55 -5.16 -1.90
CA LYS A 116 24.00 -5.00 -1.78
C LYS A 116 24.77 -6.21 -2.33
N LYS A 117 24.06 -7.31 -2.53
CA LYS A 117 24.55 -8.56 -3.10
C LYS A 117 23.39 -9.29 -3.75
N ASP A 118 23.69 -10.36 -4.46
CA ASP A 118 22.64 -11.25 -4.98
C ASP A 118 21.80 -11.80 -3.83
N LEU A 119 20.51 -11.62 -3.91
CA LEU A 119 19.56 -11.98 -2.87
C LEU A 119 18.36 -12.71 -3.49
N GLN A 120 18.09 -13.91 -2.98
CA GLN A 120 16.88 -14.64 -3.35
C GLN A 120 15.69 -14.11 -2.53
N ILE A 121 14.85 -13.37 -3.20
CA ILE A 121 13.61 -12.85 -2.59
C ILE A 121 12.46 -13.75 -3.00
N LYS A 122 11.76 -14.29 -2.02
CA LYS A 122 10.58 -15.14 -2.22
C LYS A 122 9.29 -14.33 -2.34
N ASP A 123 9.22 -13.22 -1.61
CA ASP A 123 8.02 -12.39 -1.57
C ASP A 123 8.36 -10.95 -1.16
N ILE A 124 7.66 -10.00 -1.77
CA ILE A 124 7.61 -8.60 -1.33
C ILE A 124 6.14 -8.21 -1.30
N ARG A 125 5.68 -7.75 -0.14
CA ARG A 125 4.29 -7.34 0.03
C ARG A 125 4.11 -6.19 0.99
N LEU A 126 3.08 -5.40 0.76
CA LEU A 126 2.53 -4.45 1.72
C LEU A 126 1.32 -5.10 2.39
N GLU A 127 1.32 -5.14 3.71
CA GLU A 127 0.19 -5.61 4.51
C GLU A 127 -0.49 -4.40 5.15
N ILE A 128 -1.78 -4.26 4.93
CA ILE A 128 -2.64 -3.22 5.51
C ILE A 128 -3.71 -3.93 6.34
N PRO A 129 -3.42 -4.24 7.62
CA PRO A 129 -4.37 -4.95 8.47
C PRO A 129 -5.51 -4.03 8.88
N MET A 130 -6.70 -4.30 8.40
CA MET A 130 -7.89 -3.50 8.71
C MET A 130 -8.73 -4.14 9.82
N LEU A 131 -9.44 -3.30 10.56
CA LEU A 131 -10.49 -3.77 11.47
C LEU A 131 -11.64 -4.37 10.65
N THR A 132 -12.18 -5.49 11.08
CA THR A 132 -13.28 -6.17 10.40
C THR A 132 -14.49 -5.25 10.19
N ASP A 133 -14.83 -4.49 11.21
CA ASP A 133 -15.98 -3.56 11.16
C ASP A 133 -15.70 -2.31 10.30
N ALA A 134 -14.43 -2.00 10.07
CA ALA A 134 -14.05 -0.89 9.21
C ALA A 134 -13.94 -1.29 7.73
N ALA A 135 -13.91 -2.58 7.42
CA ALA A 135 -13.66 -3.10 6.08
C ALA A 135 -14.69 -4.14 5.61
N PRO A 136 -16.02 -3.91 5.78
CA PRO A 136 -17.03 -4.85 5.32
C PRO A 136 -17.15 -4.94 3.80
N TYR A 137 -16.63 -3.96 3.06
CA TYR A 137 -16.76 -3.89 1.60
C TYR A 137 -15.41 -3.72 0.93
N PHE A 138 -15.29 -4.30 -0.25
CA PHE A 138 -14.12 -4.17 -1.12
C PHE A 138 -14.54 -3.92 -2.57
N MET A 139 -13.78 -3.08 -3.26
CA MET A 139 -13.96 -2.79 -4.67
C MET A 139 -12.59 -2.50 -5.30
N GLY A 140 -12.37 -2.93 -6.49
CA GLY A 140 -11.13 -2.68 -7.24
C GLY A 140 -10.42 -3.96 -7.65
N LEU A 141 -9.22 -3.84 -8.19
CA LEU A 141 -8.47 -4.96 -8.76
C LEU A 141 -9.31 -5.79 -9.78
N GLY A 142 -10.13 -5.10 -10.58
CA GLY A 142 -11.03 -5.74 -11.54
C GLY A 142 -12.34 -6.29 -10.95
N LEU A 143 -12.55 -6.19 -9.64
CA LEU A 143 -13.76 -6.66 -8.98
C LEU A 143 -14.77 -5.53 -8.79
N PRO A 144 -16.06 -5.81 -9.01
CA PRO A 144 -17.13 -4.92 -8.57
C PRO A 144 -17.17 -4.85 -7.03
N GLY A 145 -17.88 -3.87 -6.49
CA GLY A 145 -18.11 -3.78 -5.06
C GLY A 145 -18.79 -5.03 -4.50
N GLN A 146 -18.24 -5.57 -3.41
CA GLN A 146 -18.75 -6.77 -2.76
C GLN A 146 -18.37 -6.79 -1.27
N GLU A 147 -19.03 -7.66 -0.51
CA GLU A 147 -18.71 -7.89 0.89
C GLU A 147 -17.38 -8.62 1.06
N THR A 148 -16.67 -8.31 2.13
CA THR A 148 -15.46 -9.03 2.54
C THR A 148 -15.82 -10.24 3.42
N PRO A 149 -15.02 -11.32 3.44
CA PRO A 149 -13.81 -11.51 2.64
C PRO A 149 -14.14 -11.68 1.16
N VAL A 150 -13.34 -11.04 0.34
CA VAL A 150 -13.46 -11.18 -1.09
C VAL A 150 -13.06 -12.60 -1.47
N ASN A 151 -14.03 -13.39 -1.88
CA ASN A 151 -13.77 -14.67 -2.49
C ASN A 151 -13.61 -14.45 -3.99
N TYR A 152 -12.40 -14.52 -4.45
CA TYR A 152 -12.19 -14.76 -5.87
C TYR A 152 -12.75 -16.14 -6.15
N ALA A 153 -13.92 -16.20 -6.80
CA ALA A 153 -14.54 -17.46 -7.15
C ALA A 153 -13.60 -18.27 -8.06
N GLY A 154 -13.13 -19.40 -7.57
CA GLY A 154 -12.07 -20.16 -8.23
C GLY A 154 -10.72 -20.06 -7.52
N GLY A 155 -10.57 -19.10 -6.62
CA GLY A 155 -9.33 -18.91 -5.86
C GLY A 155 -8.14 -18.57 -6.75
N TRP A 156 -7.04 -18.32 -6.12
CA TRP A 156 -5.75 -18.27 -6.77
C TRP A 156 -5.36 -19.70 -7.13
N GLU A 157 -5.31 -20.01 -8.42
CA GLU A 157 -4.79 -21.28 -8.83
C GLU A 157 -3.28 -21.31 -8.63
N THR A 158 -2.86 -22.29 -7.85
CA THR A 158 -1.47 -22.56 -7.55
C THR A 158 -0.74 -23.19 -8.74
N GLN A 159 0.57 -23.20 -8.70
CA GLN A 159 1.43 -23.87 -9.67
C GLN A 159 1.41 -23.28 -11.08
N GLY A 160 1.25 -22.02 -11.19
CA GLY A 160 1.50 -21.32 -12.43
C GLY A 160 0.46 -21.51 -13.50
N LYS A 161 -0.74 -21.95 -13.18
CA LYS A 161 -1.76 -22.20 -14.19
C LYS A 161 -2.54 -20.95 -14.54
N THR A 162 -3.26 -20.40 -13.61
CA THR A 162 -4.10 -19.24 -13.86
C THR A 162 -4.33 -18.49 -12.56
N VAL A 163 -4.20 -17.19 -12.60
CA VAL A 163 -4.88 -16.36 -11.63
C VAL A 163 -6.27 -16.17 -12.16
N HIS A 164 -7.24 -16.68 -11.49
CA HIS A 164 -8.60 -16.41 -11.83
C HIS A 164 -8.98 -15.09 -11.22
N ASP A 165 -9.21 -14.11 -12.04
CA ASP A 165 -10.02 -13.01 -11.63
C ASP A 165 -11.44 -13.18 -12.17
N TYR A 166 -12.28 -12.29 -11.78
CA TYR A 166 -13.67 -12.27 -12.10
C TYR A 166 -14.00 -12.19 -13.58
N ALA A 167 -13.14 -11.63 -14.34
CA ALA A 167 -13.39 -11.31 -15.73
C ALA A 167 -12.43 -12.02 -16.66
N VAL A 168 -11.26 -12.38 -16.18
CA VAL A 168 -10.16 -12.82 -17.03
C VAL A 168 -9.34 -13.89 -16.34
N SER A 169 -9.31 -15.06 -16.92
CA SER A 169 -8.31 -16.07 -16.60
C SER A 169 -6.99 -15.68 -17.22
N ILE A 170 -5.97 -15.49 -16.41
CA ILE A 170 -4.67 -15.11 -16.90
C ILE A 170 -3.72 -16.26 -16.77
N PRO A 171 -3.14 -16.71 -17.87
CA PRO A 171 -2.06 -17.67 -17.81
C PRO A 171 -0.89 -17.07 -17.06
N THR A 172 -0.44 -17.73 -16.03
CA THR A 172 0.68 -17.26 -15.21
C THR A 172 2.00 -17.20 -15.95
N SER A 173 2.13 -17.91 -17.05
CA SER A 173 3.34 -17.92 -17.85
C SER A 173 3.36 -16.92 -18.99
N LYS A 174 2.21 -16.44 -19.44
CA LYS A 174 2.14 -15.56 -20.62
C LYS A 174 0.88 -14.72 -20.58
N SER A 175 0.76 -13.86 -19.65
CA SER A 175 -0.34 -12.94 -19.69
C SER A 175 -0.18 -11.98 -20.83
N THR A 176 -1.16 -11.88 -21.65
CA THR A 176 -1.14 -11.01 -22.81
C THR A 176 -2.23 -9.96 -22.79
N SER A 177 -3.19 -10.07 -21.90
CA SER A 177 -4.28 -9.12 -21.90
C SER A 177 -5.00 -9.06 -20.57
N TRP A 178 -4.92 -7.91 -19.95
CA TRP A 178 -5.84 -7.50 -18.92
C TRP A 178 -6.75 -6.43 -19.47
N LEU A 179 -8.00 -6.54 -19.13
CA LEU A 179 -8.98 -5.56 -19.56
C LEU A 179 -9.05 -4.36 -18.62
N TRP A 180 -8.45 -4.47 -17.42
CA TRP A 180 -8.57 -3.48 -16.35
C TRP A 180 -7.24 -3.14 -15.72
N PRO A 181 -7.03 -1.88 -15.33
CA PRO A 181 -5.91 -1.52 -14.49
C PRO A 181 -6.13 -2.13 -13.09
N PHE A 182 -5.22 -3.00 -12.69
CA PHE A 182 -5.16 -3.53 -11.33
C PHE A 182 -4.27 -2.65 -10.45
N ASP A 183 -4.43 -1.37 -10.60
CA ASP A 183 -3.58 -0.38 -9.96
C ASP A 183 -4.22 0.23 -8.72
N SER A 184 -5.50 -0.05 -8.48
CA SER A 184 -6.20 0.55 -7.37
C SER A 184 -7.29 -0.33 -6.78
N PHE A 185 -7.53 -0.12 -5.50
CA PHE A 185 -8.67 -0.68 -4.78
C PHE A 185 -9.18 0.29 -3.71
N TRP A 186 -10.41 0.09 -3.31
CA TRP A 186 -11.00 0.68 -2.12
C TRP A 186 -11.46 -0.44 -1.20
N CYS A 187 -11.19 -0.28 0.11
CA CYS A 187 -11.68 -1.17 1.15
C CYS A 187 -12.19 -0.33 2.33
N GLY A 188 -13.40 -0.60 2.79
CA GLY A 188 -14.00 0.26 3.80
C GLY A 188 -15.45 -0.07 4.09
N SER A 189 -16.09 0.85 4.80
CA SER A 189 -17.51 0.87 5.12
C SER A 189 -18.14 2.14 4.56
N GLU A 190 -19.45 2.31 4.75
CA GLU A 190 -20.15 3.55 4.41
C GLU A 190 -19.69 4.76 5.23
N LYS A 191 -18.92 4.55 6.29
CA LYS A 191 -18.43 5.62 7.19
C LYS A 191 -17.02 6.09 6.83
N ALA A 192 -16.16 5.16 6.53
CA ALA A 192 -14.76 5.43 6.22
C ALA A 192 -14.12 4.24 5.49
N GLY A 193 -13.01 4.49 4.78
CA GLY A 193 -12.27 3.45 4.08
C GLY A 193 -10.92 3.95 3.60
N ILE A 194 -10.17 3.03 3.03
CA ILE A 194 -8.87 3.28 2.41
C ILE A 194 -9.02 3.08 0.90
N HIS A 195 -8.63 4.08 0.13
CA HIS A 195 -8.33 3.94 -1.28
C HIS A 195 -6.82 3.79 -1.45
N CYS A 196 -6.39 2.77 -2.13
CA CYS A 196 -4.97 2.50 -2.38
C CYS A 196 -4.72 2.44 -3.88
N GLU A 197 -3.69 3.14 -4.33
CA GLU A 197 -3.19 3.07 -5.71
C GLU A 197 -1.76 2.56 -5.71
N LEU A 198 -1.45 1.63 -6.60
CA LEU A 198 -0.13 1.06 -6.81
C LEU A 198 0.48 1.67 -8.08
N ARG A 199 1.52 2.47 -7.93
CA ARG A 199 2.18 3.17 -9.03
C ARG A 199 3.69 3.04 -8.95
N GLY A 200 4.40 3.28 -10.05
CA GLY A 200 5.86 3.30 -10.06
C GLY A 200 6.41 3.72 -11.41
N ALA A 201 7.64 4.20 -11.43
CA ALA A 201 8.33 4.62 -12.65
C ALA A 201 8.53 3.47 -13.65
N THR A 202 8.61 2.24 -13.15
CA THR A 202 8.73 1.00 -13.93
C THR A 202 7.39 0.30 -14.14
N TYR A 203 6.31 0.93 -13.71
CA TYR A 203 4.98 0.39 -13.82
C TYR A 203 4.46 0.58 -15.24
N THR A 204 4.51 -0.47 -16.01
CA THR A 204 4.06 -0.49 -17.42
C THR A 204 2.69 -1.12 -17.60
N GLY A 205 2.08 -1.53 -16.51
CA GLY A 205 0.75 -2.13 -16.46
C GLY A 205 0.56 -2.96 -15.20
N PRO A 206 -0.66 -3.11 -14.72
CA PRO A 206 -0.97 -3.78 -13.45
C PRO A 206 -0.45 -5.21 -13.38
N LEU A 207 -0.35 -5.86 -14.50
CA LEU A 207 0.00 -7.26 -14.62
C LEU A 207 1.44 -7.61 -14.30
N LEU A 208 2.36 -6.74 -14.60
CA LEU A 208 3.77 -7.03 -14.41
C LEU A 208 4.11 -7.26 -12.94
N ASN A 209 3.35 -6.65 -12.05
CA ASN A 209 3.54 -6.80 -10.61
C ASN A 209 2.89 -8.07 -10.05
N LEU A 210 1.88 -8.61 -10.72
CA LEU A 210 1.18 -9.83 -10.32
C LEU A 210 1.69 -11.06 -11.05
N TYR A 211 2.43 -10.85 -12.13
CA TYR A 211 2.84 -11.90 -13.03
C TYR A 211 4.09 -12.61 -12.51
N ARG A 212 3.93 -13.87 -12.15
CA ARG A 212 5.02 -14.71 -11.64
C ARG A 212 4.89 -16.15 -12.14
N PRO A 213 6.00 -16.84 -12.38
CA PRO A 213 5.97 -18.28 -12.68
C PRO A 213 5.40 -19.11 -11.53
N ALA A 214 5.58 -18.63 -10.31
CA ALA A 214 4.99 -19.17 -9.09
C ALA A 214 4.56 -18.03 -8.19
N TYR A 215 3.45 -18.20 -7.48
CA TYR A 215 2.99 -17.22 -6.51
C TYR A 215 3.76 -17.32 -5.22
N PRO A 216 3.96 -16.19 -4.51
CA PRO A 216 4.47 -16.22 -3.15
C PRO A 216 3.58 -17.04 -2.23
N ASP A 217 4.16 -17.73 -1.26
CA ASP A 217 3.41 -18.52 -0.29
C ASP A 217 2.37 -17.68 0.48
N SER A 218 2.64 -16.38 0.66
CA SER A 218 1.71 -15.45 1.28
C SER A 218 0.36 -15.32 0.56
N TRP A 219 0.30 -15.69 -0.71
CA TRP A 219 -0.93 -15.67 -1.50
C TRP A 219 -1.78 -16.92 -1.34
N TYR A 220 -1.22 -17.94 -0.71
CA TYR A 220 -1.88 -19.23 -0.56
C TYR A 220 -2.56 -19.43 0.79
N ASN A 221 -2.76 -18.40 1.55
CA ASN A 221 -3.39 -18.47 2.85
C ASN A 221 -4.63 -19.39 2.87
N ASN A 222 -4.40 -20.72 2.85
CA ASN A 222 -5.41 -21.78 2.72
C ASN A 222 -6.41 -21.60 1.56
N GLY A 223 -5.94 -21.11 0.43
CA GLY A 223 -6.80 -20.81 -0.73
C GLY A 223 -7.64 -19.54 -0.55
N LYS A 224 -7.32 -18.73 0.43
CA LYS A 224 -7.88 -17.40 0.64
C LYS A 224 -6.79 -16.43 0.25
N GLY A 225 -6.88 -15.89 -0.92
CA GLY A 225 -5.95 -14.88 -1.43
C GLY A 225 -6.01 -13.60 -0.62
#